data_609861b0bebdd26f0557f56c40f6ba83
#
_entry.id   609861b0bebdd26f0557f56c40f6ba83
#
_cell.length_a   1.000
_cell.length_b   1.000
_cell.length_c   1.000
_cell.angle_alpha   90.00
_cell.angle_beta   90.00
_cell.angle_gamma   90.00
#
_symmetry.space_group_name_H-M   'P 1'
#
loop_
_entity.id
_entity.type
_entity.pdbx_description
1 polymer ?
#
loop_
_entity_poly.entity_id
_entity_poly.type
_entity_poly.pdbx_seq_one_letter_code
_entity_poly.pdbx_strand_id
1 'polypeptide(L)'
;MKRLVVADDSALLREGLVGLLTRQGFEVVAQEARADALLARVRQLAADGEAPDAVITDVRMPPTMSNDGLRAARELKSELPGLSVLVLSQYVAPLYAQELFALPSGPGSGGSGYLLKDRVAEVADFVASLRLVLSGGVVIDPDVARAMMRSSRSGLGELTQRELEVLELMARGLSNAQIAAELFLSGAAVAKHVSNIFMKLGLAPGEENRRVRAILAFLAEG
;
A
#
# COMPACT_ATOMS: atom_id res chain seq x y z
N MET A 1 15.26 -21.87 -6.99
CA MET A 1 14.10 -21.67 -6.08
C MET A 1 13.82 -20.18 -6.05
N LYS A 2 12.57 -19.71 -6.00
CA LYS A 2 12.29 -18.27 -5.95
C LYS A 2 12.55 -17.73 -4.56
N ARG A 3 13.31 -16.63 -4.47
CA ARG A 3 13.78 -15.98 -3.25
C ARG A 3 12.84 -14.85 -2.86
N LEU A 4 12.33 -14.87 -1.64
CA LEU A 4 11.32 -13.94 -1.16
C LEU A 4 11.80 -13.21 0.10
N VAL A 5 11.40 -11.96 0.24
CA VAL A 5 11.48 -11.22 1.51
C VAL A 5 10.06 -10.98 2.01
N VAL A 6 9.82 -11.25 3.28
CA VAL A 6 8.50 -11.07 3.93
C VAL A 6 8.61 -9.95 4.96
N ALA A 7 7.70 -8.98 4.90
CA ALA A 7 7.64 -7.88 5.84
C ALA A 7 6.21 -7.68 6.37
N ASP A 8 6.05 -7.79 7.68
CA ASP A 8 4.80 -7.58 8.39
C ASP A 8 5.13 -7.25 9.86
N ASP A 9 4.44 -6.30 10.47
CA ASP A 9 4.66 -5.94 11.87
C ASP A 9 4.13 -7.01 12.84
N SER A 10 3.13 -7.77 12.42
CA SER A 10 2.60 -8.91 13.17
C SER A 10 3.55 -10.11 13.08
N ALA A 11 4.24 -10.42 14.18
CA ALA A 11 5.13 -11.58 14.25
C ALA A 11 4.43 -12.88 13.90
N LEU A 12 3.19 -13.07 14.38
CA LEU A 12 2.40 -14.28 14.12
C LEU A 12 2.12 -14.47 12.62
N LEU A 13 1.69 -13.42 11.94
CA LEU A 13 1.40 -13.48 10.50
C LEU A 13 2.68 -13.68 9.70
N ARG A 14 3.74 -12.95 10.04
CA ARG A 14 5.04 -13.05 9.39
C ARG A 14 5.61 -14.47 9.47
N GLU A 15 5.64 -15.08 10.66
CA GLU A 15 6.09 -16.46 10.85
C GLU A 15 5.16 -17.47 10.13
N GLY A 16 3.86 -17.24 10.19
CA GLY A 16 2.87 -18.04 9.45
C GLY A 16 3.10 -18.04 7.95
N LEU A 17 3.32 -16.85 7.36
CA LEU A 17 3.66 -16.69 5.94
C LEU A 17 4.97 -17.40 5.58
N VAL A 18 6.01 -17.24 6.39
CA VAL A 18 7.30 -17.91 6.15
C VAL A 18 7.14 -19.42 6.14
N GLY A 19 6.47 -19.98 7.14
CA GLY A 19 6.22 -21.41 7.20
C GLY A 19 5.38 -21.93 6.03
N LEU A 20 4.36 -21.16 5.62
CA LEU A 20 3.55 -21.47 4.45
C LEU A 20 4.37 -21.47 3.17
N LEU A 21 5.10 -20.38 2.90
CA LEU A 21 5.88 -20.19 1.67
C LEU A 21 6.99 -21.25 1.54
N THR A 22 7.67 -21.57 2.64
CA THR A 22 8.70 -22.62 2.65
C THR A 22 8.10 -23.99 2.27
N ARG A 23 6.94 -24.35 2.84
CA ARG A 23 6.25 -25.60 2.46
C ARG A 23 5.79 -25.62 0.99
N GLN A 24 5.59 -24.45 0.38
CA GLN A 24 5.22 -24.32 -1.03
C GLN A 24 6.43 -24.23 -1.99
N GLY A 25 7.65 -24.43 -1.48
CA GLY A 25 8.87 -24.49 -2.27
C GLY A 25 9.50 -23.14 -2.60
N PHE A 26 9.16 -22.10 -1.85
CA PHE A 26 9.84 -20.81 -1.90
C PHE A 26 10.96 -20.73 -0.87
N GLU A 27 11.94 -19.89 -1.13
CA GLU A 27 13.02 -19.58 -0.19
C GLU A 27 12.77 -18.19 0.42
N VAL A 28 12.50 -18.12 1.71
CA VAL A 28 12.39 -16.83 2.41
C VAL A 28 13.78 -16.45 2.93
N VAL A 29 14.42 -15.50 2.27
CA VAL A 29 15.80 -15.07 2.54
C VAL A 29 15.92 -13.99 3.60
N ALA A 30 14.82 -13.30 3.91
CA ALA A 30 14.77 -12.32 5.00
C ALA A 30 13.33 -12.08 5.49
N GLN A 31 13.24 -11.63 6.73
CA GLN A 31 12.01 -11.26 7.41
C GLN A 31 12.20 -9.93 8.12
N GLU A 32 11.27 -8.99 7.93
CA GLU A 32 11.36 -7.68 8.54
C GLU A 32 10.03 -7.27 9.19
N ALA A 33 10.11 -6.54 10.30
CA ALA A 33 8.92 -6.04 11.01
C ALA A 33 8.67 -4.55 10.76
N ARG A 34 9.52 -3.89 9.96
CA ARG A 34 9.54 -2.45 9.74
C ARG A 34 9.87 -2.12 8.29
N ALA A 35 9.27 -1.07 7.78
CA ALA A 35 9.47 -0.64 6.40
C ALA A 35 10.90 -0.15 6.10
N ASP A 36 11.52 0.57 7.05
CA ASP A 36 12.90 1.03 6.95
C ASP A 36 13.91 -0.14 6.95
N ALA A 37 13.67 -1.16 7.77
CA ALA A 37 14.47 -2.38 7.79
C ALA A 37 14.30 -3.19 6.48
N LEU A 38 13.07 -3.26 5.94
CA LEU A 38 12.80 -3.88 4.65
C LEU A 38 13.61 -3.23 3.53
N LEU A 39 13.59 -1.89 3.44
CA LEU A 39 14.38 -1.14 2.45
C LEU A 39 15.87 -1.48 2.55
N ALA A 40 16.44 -1.37 3.76
CA ALA A 40 17.85 -1.63 4.01
C ALA A 40 18.24 -3.07 3.64
N ARG A 41 17.40 -4.05 4.01
CA ARG A 41 17.67 -5.47 3.76
C ARG A 41 17.65 -5.81 2.26
N VAL A 42 16.64 -5.35 1.54
CA VAL A 42 16.54 -5.65 0.09
C VAL A 42 17.66 -4.97 -0.69
N ARG A 43 18.02 -3.74 -0.34
CA ARG A 43 19.17 -3.03 -0.94
C ARG A 43 20.49 -3.76 -0.69
N GLN A 44 20.68 -4.24 0.53
CA GLN A 44 21.88 -5.03 0.86
C GLN A 44 21.94 -6.31 0.01
N LEU A 45 20.86 -7.09 -0.02
CA LEU A 45 20.79 -8.31 -0.83
C LEU A 45 21.07 -8.02 -2.31
N ALA A 46 20.56 -6.92 -2.83
CA ALA A 46 20.81 -6.52 -4.22
C ALA A 46 22.29 -6.14 -4.46
N ALA A 47 22.91 -5.44 -3.52
CA ALA A 47 24.33 -5.06 -3.59
C ALA A 47 25.25 -6.29 -3.54
N ASP A 48 24.85 -7.32 -2.79
CA ASP A 48 25.58 -8.60 -2.68
C ASP A 48 25.37 -9.51 -3.92
N GLY A 49 24.59 -9.08 -4.92
CA GLY A 49 24.23 -9.88 -6.10
C GLY A 49 23.18 -10.95 -5.82
N GLU A 50 22.52 -10.85 -4.68
CA GLU A 50 21.54 -11.80 -4.17
C GLU A 50 20.12 -11.21 -4.10
N ALA A 51 19.76 -10.31 -5.02
CA ALA A 51 18.45 -9.67 -5.05
C ALA A 51 17.31 -10.70 -4.95
N PRO A 52 16.25 -10.43 -4.15
CA PRO A 52 15.10 -11.32 -4.09
C PRO A 52 14.27 -11.22 -5.38
N ASP A 53 13.54 -12.29 -5.70
CA ASP A 53 12.58 -12.30 -6.81
C ASP A 53 11.31 -11.51 -6.46
N ALA A 54 10.90 -11.53 -5.19
CA ALA A 54 9.76 -10.75 -4.75
C ALA A 54 9.86 -10.30 -3.28
N VAL A 55 9.15 -9.22 -3.00
CA VAL A 55 8.83 -8.74 -1.66
C VAL A 55 7.33 -8.95 -1.40
N ILE A 56 7.00 -9.54 -0.25
CA ILE A 56 5.64 -9.59 0.29
C ILE A 56 5.63 -8.66 1.50
N THR A 57 4.79 -7.63 1.49
CA THR A 57 4.80 -6.61 2.53
C THR A 57 3.39 -6.22 2.97
N ASP A 58 3.22 -5.95 4.27
CA ASP A 58 2.04 -5.24 4.75
C ASP A 58 2.06 -3.78 4.27
N VAL A 59 0.88 -3.17 4.16
CA VAL A 59 0.73 -1.73 3.90
C VAL A 59 1.21 -0.91 5.09
N ARG A 60 0.73 -1.27 6.30
CA ARG A 60 0.90 -0.48 7.53
C ARG A 60 1.93 -1.10 8.43
N MET A 61 3.11 -0.55 8.43
CA MET A 61 4.22 -0.97 9.29
C MET A 61 4.88 0.23 9.97
N PRO A 62 5.65 0.02 11.06
CA PRO A 62 6.51 1.07 11.59
C PRO A 62 7.47 1.63 10.50
N PRO A 63 7.85 2.92 10.58
CA PRO A 63 7.81 3.77 11.78
C PRO A 63 6.50 4.52 12.01
N THR A 64 5.69 4.84 10.98
CA THR A 64 4.52 5.71 11.15
C THR A 64 3.20 4.98 11.26
N MET A 65 3.16 3.67 10.95
CA MET A 65 1.94 2.86 10.91
C MET A 65 0.87 3.38 9.94
N SER A 66 1.30 4.14 8.92
CA SER A 66 0.42 4.62 7.85
C SER A 66 0.50 3.72 6.61
N ASN A 67 1.18 4.14 5.57
CA ASN A 67 1.42 3.37 4.35
C ASN A 67 2.91 3.07 4.12
N ASP A 68 3.69 2.96 5.20
CA ASP A 68 5.15 2.85 5.11
C ASP A 68 5.61 1.62 4.31
N GLY A 69 4.92 0.48 4.48
CA GLY A 69 5.26 -0.73 3.74
C GLY A 69 4.95 -0.61 2.25
N LEU A 70 3.82 -0.01 1.87
CA LEU A 70 3.50 0.29 0.48
C LEU A 70 4.52 1.25 -0.14
N ARG A 71 4.91 2.30 0.60
CA ARG A 71 5.92 3.26 0.16
C ARG A 71 7.27 2.57 -0.06
N ALA A 72 7.69 1.73 0.88
CA ALA A 72 8.91 0.94 0.74
C ALA A 72 8.86 0.01 -0.50
N ALA A 73 7.74 -0.66 -0.71
CA ALA A 73 7.54 -1.51 -1.89
C ALA A 73 7.66 -0.74 -3.22
N ARG A 74 7.08 0.45 -3.28
CA ARG A 74 7.16 1.33 -4.47
C ARG A 74 8.58 1.83 -4.71
N GLU A 75 9.28 2.24 -3.67
CA GLU A 75 10.67 2.69 -3.73
C GLU A 75 11.57 1.56 -4.23
N LEU A 76 11.48 0.37 -3.65
CA LEU A 76 12.23 -0.81 -4.08
C LEU A 76 11.94 -1.19 -5.53
N LYS A 77 10.68 -1.16 -5.95
CA LYS A 77 10.30 -1.47 -7.34
C LYS A 77 10.82 -0.44 -8.33
N SER A 78 10.94 0.82 -7.93
CA SER A 78 11.56 1.88 -8.75
C SER A 78 13.07 1.68 -8.90
N GLU A 79 13.75 1.24 -7.84
CA GLU A 79 15.20 0.97 -7.82
C GLU A 79 15.54 -0.36 -8.51
N LEU A 80 14.69 -1.35 -8.38
CA LEU A 80 14.84 -2.70 -8.90
C LEU A 80 13.62 -3.08 -9.77
N PRO A 81 13.56 -2.64 -11.03
CA PRO A 81 12.37 -2.84 -11.88
C PRO A 81 11.97 -4.30 -12.05
N GLY A 82 12.93 -5.25 -11.98
CA GLY A 82 12.67 -6.70 -12.04
C GLY A 82 12.07 -7.28 -10.75
N LEU A 83 12.06 -6.53 -9.65
CA LEU A 83 11.50 -6.99 -8.38
C LEU A 83 9.98 -7.09 -8.46
N SER A 84 9.43 -8.26 -8.14
CA SER A 84 7.99 -8.42 -7.95
C SER A 84 7.56 -7.95 -6.57
N VAL A 85 6.36 -7.41 -6.46
CA VAL A 85 5.82 -6.91 -5.19
C VAL A 85 4.42 -7.44 -4.97
N LEU A 86 4.18 -8.07 -3.81
CA LEU A 86 2.86 -8.45 -3.33
C LEU A 86 2.56 -7.71 -2.03
N VAL A 87 1.61 -6.80 -2.07
CA VAL A 87 1.16 -6.04 -0.90
C VAL A 87 -0.01 -6.76 -0.26
N LEU A 88 0.06 -6.96 1.04
CA LEU A 88 -1.02 -7.49 1.87
C LEU A 88 -1.64 -6.35 2.69
N SER A 89 -2.95 -6.29 2.74
CA SER A 89 -3.68 -5.25 3.48
C SER A 89 -4.76 -5.87 4.36
N GLN A 90 -4.96 -5.32 5.53
CA GLN A 90 -6.06 -5.71 6.40
C GLN A 90 -7.40 -5.13 5.92
N TYR A 91 -7.37 -4.05 5.15
CA TYR A 91 -8.55 -3.31 4.73
C TYR A 91 -8.60 -3.12 3.23
N VAL A 92 -9.82 -2.96 2.71
CA VAL A 92 -10.07 -2.56 1.33
C VAL A 92 -9.66 -1.10 1.18
N ALA A 93 -8.51 -0.83 0.56
CA ALA A 93 -7.95 0.50 0.40
C ALA A 93 -7.63 0.77 -1.08
N PRO A 94 -8.63 1.20 -1.89
CA PRO A 94 -8.49 1.34 -3.33
C PRO A 94 -7.40 2.32 -3.74
N LEU A 95 -7.20 3.37 -2.96
CA LEU A 95 -6.19 4.39 -3.25
C LEU A 95 -4.76 3.85 -3.12
N TYR A 96 -4.49 3.00 -2.14
CA TYR A 96 -3.19 2.34 -2.01
C TYR A 96 -2.93 1.35 -3.16
N ALA A 97 -3.96 0.65 -3.60
CA ALA A 97 -3.85 -0.21 -4.77
C ALA A 97 -3.58 0.61 -6.04
N GLN A 98 -4.27 1.74 -6.25
CA GLN A 98 -4.01 2.66 -7.36
C GLN A 98 -2.56 3.15 -7.36
N GLU A 99 -2.03 3.53 -6.19
CA GLU A 99 -0.63 3.94 -6.06
C GLU A 99 0.36 2.83 -6.49
N LEU A 100 0.10 1.59 -6.08
CA LEU A 100 0.95 0.46 -6.45
C LEU A 100 0.94 0.20 -7.96
N PHE A 101 -0.25 0.24 -8.57
CA PHE A 101 -0.42 -0.07 -10.01
C PHE A 101 -0.11 1.12 -10.93
N ALA A 102 0.06 2.34 -10.40
CA ALA A 102 0.54 3.49 -11.16
C ALA A 102 2.05 3.42 -11.48
N LEU A 103 2.79 2.49 -10.91
CA LEU A 103 4.20 2.30 -11.22
C LEU A 103 4.39 1.82 -12.67
N PRO A 104 5.43 2.33 -13.36
CA PRO A 104 5.72 1.88 -14.71
C PRO A 104 5.88 0.36 -14.79
N SER A 105 5.20 -0.25 -15.73
CA SER A 105 5.33 -1.68 -16.03
C SER A 105 5.75 -1.84 -17.49
N GLY A 106 6.72 -2.71 -17.74
CA GLY A 106 7.25 -2.94 -19.08
C GLY A 106 7.83 -4.34 -19.20
N PRO A 107 8.30 -4.72 -20.40
CA PRO A 107 8.98 -6.00 -20.60
C PRO A 107 10.15 -6.15 -19.62
N GLY A 108 10.17 -7.24 -18.86
CA GLY A 108 11.19 -7.50 -17.85
C GLY A 108 10.92 -6.87 -16.48
N SER A 109 9.84 -6.10 -16.30
CA SER A 109 9.42 -5.64 -14.98
C SER A 109 8.85 -6.79 -14.16
N GLY A 110 9.15 -6.80 -12.86
CA GLY A 110 8.49 -7.68 -11.91
C GLY A 110 6.99 -7.37 -11.80
N GLY A 111 6.19 -8.35 -11.42
CA GLY A 111 4.76 -8.19 -11.24
C GLY A 111 4.38 -7.35 -10.01
N SER A 112 3.10 -7.01 -9.92
CA SER A 112 2.53 -6.29 -8.78
C SER A 112 1.24 -6.96 -8.32
N GLY A 113 1.08 -7.13 -7.02
CA GLY A 113 -0.13 -7.69 -6.44
C GLY A 113 -0.60 -6.91 -5.23
N TYR A 114 -1.91 -6.81 -5.06
CA TYR A 114 -2.55 -6.25 -3.89
C TYR A 114 -3.67 -7.19 -3.44
N LEU A 115 -3.52 -7.80 -2.27
CA LEU A 115 -4.48 -8.75 -1.70
C LEU A 115 -4.86 -8.35 -0.28
N LEU A 116 -6.04 -8.76 0.14
CA LEU A 116 -6.42 -8.69 1.55
C LEU A 116 -5.72 -9.81 2.35
N LYS A 117 -5.34 -9.52 3.60
CA LYS A 117 -4.67 -10.50 4.49
C LYS A 117 -5.51 -11.76 4.69
N ASP A 118 -6.84 -11.65 4.65
CA ASP A 118 -7.75 -12.80 4.78
C ASP A 118 -7.58 -13.81 3.63
N ARG A 119 -7.12 -13.39 2.46
CA ARG A 119 -6.85 -14.29 1.31
C ARG A 119 -5.68 -15.25 1.56
N VAL A 120 -4.84 -14.99 2.54
CA VAL A 120 -3.75 -15.90 2.92
C VAL A 120 -4.28 -17.23 3.46
N ALA A 121 -5.48 -17.22 4.05
CA ALA A 121 -6.16 -18.44 4.52
C ALA A 121 -6.51 -19.40 3.38
N GLU A 122 -6.79 -18.89 2.18
CA GLU A 122 -7.02 -19.67 0.96
C GLU A 122 -5.67 -19.98 0.29
N VAL A 123 -4.92 -20.90 0.89
CA VAL A 123 -3.49 -21.15 0.55
C VAL A 123 -3.27 -21.38 -0.93
N ALA A 124 -4.12 -22.16 -1.60
CA ALA A 124 -3.96 -22.46 -3.03
C ALA A 124 -4.07 -21.20 -3.90
N ASP A 125 -5.05 -20.34 -3.61
CA ASP A 125 -5.31 -19.10 -4.36
C ASP A 125 -4.24 -18.05 -4.06
N PHE A 126 -3.80 -17.95 -2.81
CA PHE A 126 -2.70 -17.08 -2.41
C PHE A 126 -1.40 -17.45 -3.15
N VAL A 127 -1.04 -18.74 -3.18
CA VAL A 127 0.17 -19.23 -3.86
C VAL A 127 0.06 -19.06 -5.38
N ALA A 128 -1.12 -19.29 -5.97
CA ALA A 128 -1.35 -19.04 -7.39
C ALA A 128 -1.18 -17.56 -7.73
N SER A 129 -1.73 -16.67 -6.90
CA SER A 129 -1.56 -15.22 -7.02
C SER A 129 -0.09 -14.79 -6.93
N LEU A 130 0.65 -15.31 -5.95
CA LEU A 130 2.08 -15.04 -5.81
C LEU A 130 2.88 -15.50 -7.03
N ARG A 131 2.58 -16.69 -7.56
CA ARG A 131 3.25 -17.21 -8.78
C ARG A 131 2.96 -16.35 -10.00
N LEU A 132 1.73 -15.83 -10.13
CA LEU A 132 1.36 -14.90 -11.20
C LEU A 132 2.14 -13.59 -11.08
N VAL A 133 2.26 -13.03 -9.87
CA VAL A 133 3.07 -11.84 -9.59
C VAL A 133 4.55 -12.11 -9.92
N LEU A 134 5.10 -13.26 -9.53
CA LEU A 134 6.49 -13.66 -9.83
C LEU A 134 6.76 -13.84 -11.33
N SER A 135 5.73 -14.06 -12.13
CA SER A 135 5.84 -14.13 -13.60
C SER A 135 5.69 -12.77 -14.30
N GLY A 136 5.61 -11.67 -13.56
CA GLY A 136 5.41 -10.32 -14.09
C GLY A 136 3.95 -9.91 -14.23
N GLY A 137 3.01 -10.74 -13.77
CA GLY A 137 1.58 -10.47 -13.84
C GLY A 137 1.09 -9.45 -12.79
N VAL A 138 -0.16 -9.03 -12.96
CA VAL A 138 -0.87 -8.13 -12.05
C VAL A 138 -1.98 -8.88 -11.35
N VAL A 139 -2.05 -8.79 -10.02
CA VAL A 139 -3.08 -9.40 -9.19
C VAL A 139 -3.74 -8.33 -8.33
N ILE A 140 -5.06 -8.25 -8.39
CA ILE A 140 -5.84 -7.33 -7.55
C ILE A 140 -6.92 -8.13 -6.83
N ASP A 141 -7.04 -7.96 -5.52
CA ASP A 141 -8.15 -8.52 -4.76
C ASP A 141 -9.49 -8.07 -5.35
N PRO A 142 -10.47 -8.96 -5.54
CA PRO A 142 -11.76 -8.60 -6.15
C PRO A 142 -12.53 -7.51 -5.39
N ASP A 143 -12.42 -7.47 -4.05
CA ASP A 143 -13.06 -6.43 -3.24
C ASP A 143 -12.40 -5.08 -3.43
N VAL A 144 -11.07 -5.06 -3.51
CA VAL A 144 -10.29 -3.85 -3.81
C VAL A 144 -10.57 -3.36 -5.23
N ALA A 145 -10.62 -4.25 -6.22
CA ALA A 145 -10.96 -3.89 -7.60
C ALA A 145 -12.34 -3.25 -7.72
N ARG A 146 -13.35 -3.81 -7.03
CA ARG A 146 -14.70 -3.23 -6.97
C ARG A 146 -14.71 -1.85 -6.33
N ALA A 147 -13.95 -1.66 -5.27
CA ALA A 147 -13.83 -0.37 -4.60
C ALA A 147 -13.10 0.66 -5.49
N MET A 148 -12.05 0.27 -6.22
CA MET A 148 -11.38 1.14 -7.19
C MET A 148 -12.34 1.65 -8.29
N MET A 149 -13.22 0.78 -8.80
CA MET A 149 -14.23 1.20 -9.79
C MET A 149 -15.28 2.16 -9.22
N ARG A 150 -15.62 2.05 -7.93
CA ARG A 150 -16.50 3.01 -7.24
C ARG A 150 -15.80 4.34 -6.97
N SER A 151 -14.57 4.27 -6.49
CA SER A 151 -13.71 5.41 -6.15
C SER A 151 -13.48 6.35 -7.35
N SER A 152 -13.32 5.80 -8.55
CA SER A 152 -13.22 6.60 -9.76
C SER A 152 -14.50 7.41 -10.09
N ARG A 153 -15.63 7.09 -9.45
CA ARG A 153 -16.90 7.85 -9.58
C ARG A 153 -17.10 8.83 -8.44
N SER A 154 -16.42 8.68 -7.32
CA SER A 154 -16.60 9.51 -6.10
C SER A 154 -15.66 10.71 -6.01
N GLY A 155 -14.73 10.88 -6.95
CA GLY A 155 -13.69 11.93 -6.93
C GLY A 155 -12.50 11.63 -6.01
N LEU A 156 -12.53 10.55 -5.21
CA LEU A 156 -11.40 10.16 -4.36
C LEU A 156 -10.19 9.75 -5.19
N GLY A 157 -10.39 9.14 -6.35
CA GLY A 157 -9.33 8.81 -7.30
C GLY A 157 -8.60 10.03 -7.90
N GLU A 158 -9.16 11.23 -7.76
CA GLU A 158 -8.54 12.49 -8.20
C GLU A 158 -7.65 13.14 -7.14
N LEU A 159 -7.67 12.62 -5.90
CA LEU A 159 -6.83 13.16 -4.84
C LEU A 159 -5.36 12.83 -5.07
N THR A 160 -4.50 13.82 -4.85
CA THR A 160 -3.06 13.59 -4.80
C THR A 160 -2.72 12.81 -3.52
N GLN A 161 -1.55 12.17 -3.49
CA GLN A 161 -1.08 11.47 -2.30
C GLN A 161 -1.10 12.37 -1.05
N ARG A 162 -0.70 13.63 -1.21
CA ARG A 162 -0.69 14.59 -0.09
C ARG A 162 -2.09 14.97 0.39
N GLU A 163 -3.04 15.09 -0.51
CA GLU A 163 -4.45 15.31 -0.16
C GLU A 163 -5.04 14.09 0.53
N LEU A 164 -4.64 12.91 0.12
CA LEU A 164 -5.05 11.66 0.75
C LEU A 164 -4.51 11.53 2.18
N GLU A 165 -3.22 11.81 2.41
CA GLU A 165 -2.62 11.85 3.75
C GLU A 165 -3.36 12.82 4.67
N VAL A 166 -3.71 14.00 4.15
CA VAL A 166 -4.50 14.99 4.89
C VAL A 166 -5.89 14.44 5.21
N LEU A 167 -6.55 13.81 4.27
CA LEU A 167 -7.90 13.24 4.45
C LEU A 167 -7.89 12.07 5.44
N GLU A 168 -6.87 11.23 5.41
CA GLU A 168 -6.68 10.15 6.39
C GLU A 168 -6.53 10.70 7.82
N LEU A 169 -5.71 11.73 8.00
CA LEU A 169 -5.56 12.39 9.30
C LEU A 169 -6.85 13.10 9.75
N MET A 170 -7.61 13.67 8.80
CA MET A 170 -8.95 14.17 9.09
C MET A 170 -9.89 13.06 9.57
N ALA A 171 -9.85 11.88 8.95
CA ALA A 171 -10.66 10.72 9.33
C ALA A 171 -10.26 10.17 10.72
N ARG A 172 -8.99 10.33 11.11
CA ARG A 172 -8.52 10.05 12.48
C ARG A 172 -8.92 11.11 13.51
N GLY A 173 -9.64 12.16 13.10
CA GLY A 173 -10.16 13.20 13.98
C GLY A 173 -9.20 14.37 14.25
N LEU A 174 -8.06 14.45 13.57
CA LEU A 174 -7.09 15.52 13.78
C LEU A 174 -7.60 16.87 13.25
N SER A 175 -7.37 17.95 14.01
CA SER A 175 -7.58 19.33 13.57
C SER A 175 -6.52 19.73 12.52
N ASN A 176 -6.78 20.80 11.76
CA ASN A 176 -5.80 21.31 10.78
C ASN A 176 -4.46 21.69 11.43
N ALA A 177 -4.45 22.17 12.68
CA ALA A 177 -3.22 22.47 13.41
C ALA A 177 -2.42 21.21 13.74
N GLN A 178 -3.09 20.13 14.16
CA GLN A 178 -2.46 18.84 14.42
C GLN A 178 -1.95 18.20 13.12
N ILE A 179 -2.72 18.28 12.03
CA ILE A 179 -2.30 17.82 10.69
C ILE A 179 -1.06 18.58 10.23
N ALA A 180 -1.02 19.91 10.45
CA ALA A 180 0.13 20.73 10.10
C ALA A 180 1.39 20.30 10.85
N ALA A 181 1.26 19.98 12.14
CA ALA A 181 2.36 19.47 12.96
C ALA A 181 2.82 18.07 12.50
N GLU A 182 1.88 17.16 12.27
CA GLU A 182 2.15 15.76 11.86
C GLU A 182 2.86 15.68 10.51
N LEU A 183 2.43 16.51 9.55
CA LEU A 183 2.94 16.50 8.18
C LEU A 183 4.06 17.53 7.93
N PHE A 184 4.51 18.24 8.96
CA PHE A 184 5.52 19.30 8.86
C PHE A 184 5.14 20.37 7.83
N LEU A 185 3.85 20.80 7.83
CA LEU A 185 3.31 21.81 6.93
C LEU A 185 2.93 23.08 7.68
N SER A 186 2.78 24.18 6.92
CA SER A 186 2.11 25.38 7.45
C SER A 186 0.59 25.17 7.53
N GLY A 187 -0.08 25.85 8.47
CA GLY A 187 -1.55 25.82 8.55
C GLY A 187 -2.23 26.27 7.25
N ALA A 188 -1.64 27.22 6.53
CA ALA A 188 -2.13 27.67 5.21
C ALA A 188 -2.03 26.55 4.15
N ALA A 189 -0.96 25.76 4.16
CA ALA A 189 -0.79 24.64 3.25
C ALA A 189 -1.84 23.55 3.52
N VAL A 190 -2.08 23.22 4.79
CA VAL A 190 -3.15 22.25 5.17
C VAL A 190 -4.53 22.77 4.75
N ALA A 191 -4.84 24.05 4.98
CA ALA A 191 -6.11 24.63 4.55
C ALA A 191 -6.29 24.56 3.03
N LYS A 192 -5.22 24.76 2.24
CA LYS A 192 -5.24 24.60 0.79
C LYS A 192 -5.53 23.15 0.39
N HIS A 193 -4.86 22.16 1.01
CA HIS A 193 -5.14 20.75 0.73
C HIS A 193 -6.58 20.37 1.07
N VAL A 194 -7.11 20.81 2.23
CA VAL A 194 -8.50 20.58 2.61
C VAL A 194 -9.48 21.18 1.61
N SER A 195 -9.21 22.40 1.11
CA SER A 195 -10.04 23.03 0.07
C SER A 195 -10.02 22.25 -1.24
N ASN A 196 -8.86 21.78 -1.66
CA ASN A 196 -8.72 20.95 -2.86
C ASN A 196 -9.45 19.61 -2.71
N ILE A 197 -9.35 18.96 -1.55
CA ILE A 197 -10.10 17.73 -1.24
C ILE A 197 -11.59 17.98 -1.42
N PHE A 198 -12.14 19.04 -0.82
CA PHE A 198 -13.57 19.34 -0.95
C PHE A 198 -13.98 19.60 -2.40
N MET A 199 -13.17 20.31 -3.16
CA MET A 199 -13.42 20.59 -4.58
C MET A 199 -13.45 19.29 -5.39
N LYS A 200 -12.45 18.42 -5.22
CA LYS A 200 -12.33 17.15 -5.95
C LYS A 200 -13.42 16.15 -5.57
N LEU A 201 -13.89 16.18 -4.33
CA LEU A 201 -15.03 15.39 -3.86
C LEU A 201 -16.40 16.01 -4.22
N GLY A 202 -16.43 17.12 -4.97
CA GLY A 202 -17.68 17.77 -5.37
C GLY A 202 -18.45 18.43 -4.22
N LEU A 203 -17.78 18.76 -3.11
CA LEU A 203 -18.38 19.38 -1.93
C LEU A 203 -18.37 20.91 -2.07
N ALA A 204 -19.51 21.49 -2.49
CA ALA A 204 -19.60 22.91 -2.83
C ALA A 204 -19.34 23.86 -1.65
N PRO A 205 -18.77 25.05 -1.89
CA PRO A 205 -18.67 26.09 -0.88
C PRO A 205 -20.05 26.46 -0.35
N GLY A 206 -20.23 26.45 0.98
CA GLY A 206 -21.50 26.74 1.63
C GLY A 206 -22.31 25.51 2.06
N GLU A 207 -21.96 24.31 1.64
CA GLU A 207 -22.55 23.09 2.19
C GLU A 207 -22.14 22.89 3.65
N GLU A 208 -23.11 22.55 4.48
CA GLU A 208 -22.84 22.19 5.88
C GLU A 208 -22.08 20.87 5.98
N ASN A 209 -21.21 20.76 6.98
CA ASN A 209 -20.52 19.52 7.34
C ASN A 209 -19.61 18.92 6.23
N ARG A 210 -19.07 19.73 5.29
CA ARG A 210 -18.15 19.25 4.23
C ARG A 210 -17.03 18.36 4.75
N ARG A 211 -16.47 18.72 5.92
CA ARG A 211 -15.43 17.90 6.56
C ARG A 211 -15.93 16.50 6.91
N VAL A 212 -17.13 16.41 7.51
CA VAL A 212 -17.74 15.12 7.85
C VAL A 212 -18.05 14.32 6.60
N ARG A 213 -18.59 14.96 5.57
CA ARG A 213 -18.90 14.30 4.28
C ARG A 213 -17.64 13.76 3.59
N ALA A 214 -16.54 14.52 3.60
CA ALA A 214 -15.26 14.06 3.06
C ALA A 214 -14.73 12.85 3.85
N ILE A 215 -14.81 12.89 5.18
CA ILE A 215 -14.43 11.77 6.05
C ILE A 215 -15.29 10.53 5.78
N LEU A 216 -16.61 10.71 5.68
CA LEU A 216 -17.54 9.60 5.38
C LEU A 216 -17.27 8.99 4.00
N ALA A 217 -17.00 9.83 2.98
CA ALA A 217 -16.62 9.33 1.65
C ALA A 217 -15.34 8.48 1.73
N PHE A 218 -14.33 8.93 2.47
CA PHE A 218 -13.10 8.18 2.68
C PHE A 218 -13.32 6.87 3.43
N LEU A 219 -14.09 6.89 4.53
CA LEU A 219 -14.37 5.69 5.33
C LEU A 219 -15.28 4.68 4.64
N ALA A 220 -16.11 5.11 3.69
CA ALA A 220 -16.97 4.22 2.92
C ALA A 220 -16.19 3.42 1.85
N GLU A 221 -14.97 3.81 1.54
CA GLU A 221 -14.09 3.16 0.57
C GLU A 221 -12.89 2.45 1.23
N GLY A 222 -12.65 2.67 2.51
CA GLY A 222 -11.62 2.00 3.34
C GLY A 222 -12.23 0.99 4.26
#